data_4c100b9a62410ee7293dd8f6165031c5
#
_entry.id   4c100b9a62410ee7293dd8f6165031c5
#
_cell.length_a   1.000
_cell.length_b   1.000
_cell.length_c   1.000
_cell.angle_alpha   90.00
_cell.angle_beta   90.00
_cell.angle_gamma   90.00
#
_symmetry.space_group_name_H-M   'P 1'
#
loop_
_entity.id
_entity.type
_entity.pdbx_description
1 polymer ?
#
loop_
_entity_poly.entity_id
_entity_poly.type
_entity_poly.pdbx_seq_one_letter_code
_entity_poly.pdbx_strand_id
1 'polypeptide(L)'
;MITKRKTKKRLASVVGLAFADGHMRACHVTRAKGVNEVVKAASAALTLDILHADSELVGREIKNHLDAAGIRERQCVVALPASWVMSQHTLVPELAPEDANSFLQIEAEKGFPCDPSQLQIARSFHRSAGAAYVTQLAVRKDQLEQLAGALKAAGLKVVSFSLGLAALPEVIAPAGKGRITVAVEPQGAALLISVGGGIAALRTCEASVESEVGEHVVNGNAVARELRITFEQVPADLRAELKQLTLCGDATLSRQLAEKLTAWAAAEGLAVTRGAVSSQPISYQIAEQLAARWVASEGPDLEFLPPHPGRWAMLLARYNSKRLATAGFAVAGAAVLALGVFAWQEFSRWSLRSEWEAMAVDVKALDVVQDRIREFRPWYDESYRNLTILTRVTECFPDNGSVTARSVEIHGTTTQTVSISGTARDNASLLRTLDQLRKVKEIQAVKVEQIRGKVPAQFTFTFRWKGNPGS
;
A
#
# COMPACT_ATOMS: atom_id res chain seq x y z
N MET A 1 -18.98 8.22 20.03
CA MET A 1 -18.14 7.07 19.63
C MET A 1 -16.70 7.53 19.60
N ILE A 2 -15.90 7.15 20.59
CA ILE A 2 -14.50 7.56 20.72
C ILE A 2 -13.75 6.83 19.61
N THR A 3 -13.24 7.56 18.63
CA THR A 3 -12.41 7.01 17.56
C THR A 3 -11.24 6.27 18.21
N LYS A 4 -11.22 4.93 18.06
CA LYS A 4 -10.07 4.10 18.48
C LYS A 4 -8.80 4.72 17.91
N ARG A 5 -7.97 5.33 18.75
CA ARG A 5 -6.61 5.76 18.40
C ARG A 5 -5.90 4.55 17.78
N LYS A 6 -5.58 4.63 16.50
CA LYS A 6 -4.67 3.66 15.87
C LYS A 6 -3.39 3.67 16.70
N THR A 7 -3.00 2.54 17.24
CA THR A 7 -1.72 2.35 17.93
C THR A 7 -0.60 2.80 17.01
N LYS A 8 -0.09 4.02 17.22
CA LYS A 8 1.09 4.52 16.52
C LYS A 8 2.28 3.66 16.93
N LYS A 9 3.16 3.39 15.99
CA LYS A 9 4.39 2.60 16.20
C LYS A 9 5.18 3.24 17.33
N ARG A 10 5.48 2.49 18.39
CA ARG A 10 6.29 2.97 19.53
C ARG A 10 7.63 3.46 19.02
N LEU A 11 7.97 4.71 19.30
CA LEU A 11 9.29 5.26 19.08
C LEU A 11 10.08 5.09 20.38
N ALA A 12 11.27 4.49 20.28
CA ALA A 12 12.15 4.36 21.42
C ALA A 12 12.94 5.66 21.69
N SER A 13 12.99 6.56 20.71
CA SER A 13 13.79 7.78 20.69
C SER A 13 13.14 8.82 19.79
N VAL A 14 13.17 10.09 20.19
CA VAL A 14 12.64 11.22 19.41
C VAL A 14 13.27 12.54 19.86
N VAL A 15 13.36 13.51 18.94
CA VAL A 15 13.73 14.89 19.28
C VAL A 15 12.47 15.74 19.39
N GLY A 16 12.25 16.37 20.53
CA GLY A 16 11.28 17.44 20.70
C GLY A 16 11.87 18.75 20.24
N LEU A 17 11.16 19.49 19.42
CA LEU A 17 11.55 20.82 18.94
C LEU A 17 10.50 21.83 19.32
N ALA A 18 10.95 22.98 19.85
CA ALA A 18 10.10 24.15 20.07
C ALA A 18 10.82 25.39 19.52
N PHE A 19 10.04 26.25 18.90
CA PHE A 19 10.53 27.51 18.34
C PHE A 19 9.83 28.66 19.04
N ALA A 20 10.61 29.50 19.65
CA ALA A 20 10.12 30.70 20.32
C ALA A 20 11.24 31.75 20.30
N ASP A 21 10.91 33.00 20.06
CA ASP A 21 11.88 34.09 20.18
C ASP A 21 13.02 34.09 19.18
N GLY A 22 12.84 33.62 18.00
CA GLY A 22 13.98 33.39 17.11
C GLY A 22 14.97 32.38 17.66
N HIS A 23 14.57 31.58 18.65
CA HIS A 23 15.40 30.50 19.20
C HIS A 23 14.78 29.15 18.91
N MET A 24 15.62 28.19 18.58
CA MET A 24 15.30 26.77 18.55
C MET A 24 15.67 26.13 19.89
N ARG A 25 14.75 25.37 20.47
CA ARG A 25 14.99 24.50 21.60
C ARG A 25 14.79 23.06 21.15
N ALA A 26 15.78 22.21 21.41
CA ALA A 26 15.76 20.81 21.01
C ALA A 26 16.07 19.92 22.22
N CYS A 27 15.26 18.90 22.43
CA CYS A 27 15.47 17.90 23.48
C CYS A 27 15.39 16.51 22.87
N HIS A 28 16.49 15.76 22.93
CA HIS A 28 16.53 14.36 22.53
C HIS A 28 16.16 13.50 23.73
N VAL A 29 15.01 12.83 23.64
CA VAL A 29 14.46 11.97 24.69
C VAL A 29 14.44 10.54 24.22
N THR A 30 14.89 9.64 25.09
CA THR A 30 14.82 8.19 24.89
C THR A 30 14.03 7.53 26.01
N ARG A 31 13.49 6.37 25.74
CA ARG A 31 12.83 5.56 26.76
C ARG A 31 13.58 4.26 26.96
N ALA A 32 14.23 4.17 28.11
CA ALA A 32 14.95 2.98 28.55
C ALA A 32 14.27 2.39 29.79
N LYS A 33 13.96 1.12 29.79
CA LYS A 33 13.35 0.39 30.93
C LYS A 33 12.07 1.04 31.49
N GLY A 34 11.29 1.72 30.65
CA GLY A 34 10.04 2.37 31.08
C GLY A 34 10.19 3.81 31.60
N VAL A 35 11.41 4.30 31.77
CA VAL A 35 11.71 5.68 32.20
C VAL A 35 12.11 6.51 30.99
N ASN A 36 11.60 7.74 30.92
CA ASN A 36 11.99 8.72 29.91
C ASN A 36 13.25 9.43 30.38
N GLU A 37 14.26 9.51 29.55
CA GLU A 37 15.54 10.14 29.85
C GLU A 37 15.89 11.16 28.75
N VAL A 38 16.28 12.36 29.19
CA VAL A 38 16.82 13.39 28.29
C VAL A 38 18.29 13.08 28.04
N VAL A 39 18.62 12.64 26.83
CA VAL A 39 20.01 12.28 26.46
C VAL A 39 20.81 13.51 26.11
N LYS A 40 20.22 14.45 25.37
CA LYS A 40 20.86 15.68 24.94
C LYS A 40 19.83 16.79 24.80
N ALA A 41 20.30 18.00 24.97
CA ALA A 41 19.50 19.19 24.78
C ALA A 41 20.32 20.29 24.09
N ALA A 42 19.63 21.12 23.31
CA ALA A 42 20.23 22.26 22.63
C ALA A 42 19.32 23.47 22.72
N SER A 43 19.95 24.63 22.81
CA SER A 43 19.29 25.94 22.68
C SER A 43 20.15 26.79 21.78
N ALA A 44 19.60 27.24 20.67
CA ALA A 44 20.32 28.04 19.67
C ALA A 44 19.44 29.19 19.17
N ALA A 45 20.04 30.37 19.05
CA ALA A 45 19.41 31.47 18.33
C ALA A 45 19.45 31.17 16.83
N LEU A 46 18.32 31.37 16.15
CA LEU A 46 18.24 31.31 14.70
C LEU A 46 18.42 32.71 14.13
N THR A 47 19.27 32.82 13.12
CA THR A 47 19.50 34.09 12.43
C THR A 47 18.45 34.34 11.34
N LEU A 48 17.81 33.28 10.88
CA LEU A 48 16.81 33.29 9.84
C LEU A 48 15.40 33.09 10.41
N ASP A 49 14.45 33.82 9.86
CA ASP A 49 13.05 33.62 10.20
C ASP A 49 12.52 32.33 9.56
N ILE A 50 12.00 31.43 10.38
CA ILE A 50 11.51 30.11 9.97
C ILE A 50 10.36 30.20 8.95
N LEU A 51 9.51 31.22 9.05
CA LEU A 51 8.32 31.36 8.23
C LEU A 51 8.54 32.13 6.94
N HIS A 52 9.56 33.00 6.89
CA HIS A 52 9.74 33.94 5.77
C HIS A 52 11.05 33.72 5.00
N ALA A 53 12.04 33.06 5.61
CA ALA A 53 13.31 32.76 4.94
C ALA A 53 13.22 31.48 4.09
N ASP A 54 14.21 31.32 3.23
CA ASP A 54 14.34 30.09 2.41
C ASP A 54 14.47 28.84 3.28
N SER A 55 13.62 27.85 3.04
CA SER A 55 13.54 26.64 3.86
C SER A 55 14.81 25.80 3.81
N GLU A 56 15.62 25.86 2.74
CA GLU A 56 16.89 25.14 2.65
C GLU A 56 17.96 25.81 3.53
N LEU A 57 17.97 27.15 3.58
CA LEU A 57 18.88 27.91 4.41
C LEU A 57 18.56 27.70 5.90
N VAL A 58 17.29 27.87 6.27
CA VAL A 58 16.80 27.58 7.64
C VAL A 58 17.10 26.14 8.05
N GLY A 59 16.86 25.18 7.16
CA GLY A 59 17.13 23.77 7.41
C GLY A 59 18.61 23.49 7.63
N ARG A 60 19.48 24.17 6.91
CA ARG A 60 20.94 24.08 7.09
C ARG A 60 21.39 24.61 8.43
N GLU A 61 20.83 25.74 8.85
CA GLU A 61 21.09 26.36 10.16
C GLU A 61 20.63 25.42 11.29
N ILE A 62 19.40 24.91 11.23
CA ILE A 62 18.86 23.94 12.20
C ILE A 62 19.78 22.71 12.29
N LYS A 63 20.18 22.16 11.15
CA LYS A 63 21.07 21.00 11.10
C LYS A 63 22.41 21.27 11.78
N ASN A 64 23.03 22.42 11.49
CA ASN A 64 24.32 22.79 12.08
C ASN A 64 24.22 22.88 13.61
N HIS A 65 23.14 23.45 14.14
CA HIS A 65 22.92 23.54 15.58
C HIS A 65 22.71 22.15 16.24
N LEU A 66 21.94 21.27 15.59
CA LEU A 66 21.72 19.90 16.10
C LEU A 66 23.00 19.08 16.03
N ASP A 67 23.77 19.19 14.96
CA ASP A 67 25.04 18.49 14.80
C ASP A 67 26.09 18.99 15.83
N ALA A 68 26.15 20.30 16.09
CA ALA A 68 27.00 20.91 17.13
C ALA A 68 26.64 20.41 18.53
N ALA A 69 25.34 20.22 18.82
CA ALA A 69 24.86 19.62 20.07
C ALA A 69 25.02 18.08 20.08
N GLY A 70 25.46 17.49 19.01
CA GLY A 70 25.63 16.03 18.86
C GLY A 70 24.30 15.27 18.87
N ILE A 71 23.18 15.88 18.50
CA ILE A 71 21.86 15.26 18.38
C ILE A 71 21.79 14.58 17.01
N ARG A 72 21.79 13.25 16.98
CA ARG A 72 21.80 12.43 15.75
C ARG A 72 20.45 11.80 15.42
N GLU A 73 19.47 11.86 16.34
CA GLU A 73 18.11 11.37 16.08
C GLU A 73 17.49 12.16 14.94
N ARG A 74 16.80 11.47 14.05
CA ARG A 74 16.18 12.06 12.84
C ARG A 74 14.67 12.20 12.94
N GLN A 75 14.04 11.50 13.85
CA GLN A 75 12.61 11.65 14.09
C GLN A 75 12.34 12.76 15.06
N CYS A 76 11.47 13.69 14.68
CA CYS A 76 11.17 14.83 15.55
C CYS A 76 9.67 15.05 15.74
N VAL A 77 9.32 15.56 16.90
CA VAL A 77 8.01 16.10 17.24
C VAL A 77 8.15 17.60 17.47
N VAL A 78 7.24 18.37 16.92
CA VAL A 78 7.36 19.81 16.86
C VAL A 78 6.24 20.46 17.65
N ALA A 79 6.62 21.31 18.58
CA ALA A 79 5.74 22.15 19.35
C ALA A 79 5.46 23.44 18.58
N LEU A 80 4.21 23.65 18.20
CA LEU A 80 3.77 24.89 17.57
C LEU A 80 3.53 25.97 18.62
N PRO A 81 3.99 27.20 18.40
CA PRO A 81 3.70 28.32 19.27
C PRO A 81 2.20 28.61 19.33
N ALA A 82 1.68 29.07 20.44
CA ALA A 82 0.27 29.45 20.59
C ALA A 82 -0.12 30.58 19.64
N SER A 83 0.79 31.47 19.28
CA SER A 83 0.57 32.59 18.34
C SER A 83 0.27 32.16 16.92
N TRP A 84 0.61 30.93 16.53
CA TRP A 84 0.27 30.40 15.20
C TRP A 84 -1.08 29.70 15.17
N VAL A 85 -1.70 29.50 16.33
CA VAL A 85 -2.91 28.69 16.49
C VAL A 85 -4.13 29.58 16.72
N MET A 86 -5.04 29.61 15.78
CA MET A 86 -6.35 30.20 15.95
C MET A 86 -7.28 29.23 16.68
N SER A 87 -8.20 29.72 17.48
CA SER A 87 -9.15 28.88 18.19
C SER A 87 -10.59 29.37 18.04
N GLN A 88 -11.50 28.41 17.88
CA GLN A 88 -12.95 28.62 17.86
C GLN A 88 -13.66 27.59 18.73
N HIS A 89 -14.47 28.06 19.63
CA HIS A 89 -15.25 27.21 20.55
C HIS A 89 -16.71 27.13 20.07
N THR A 90 -17.27 25.91 20.09
CA THR A 90 -18.62 25.66 19.57
C THR A 90 -19.35 24.62 20.42
N LEU A 91 -20.60 24.90 20.76
CA LEU A 91 -21.54 23.95 21.34
C LEU A 91 -21.98 22.99 20.22
N VAL A 92 -21.86 21.70 20.43
CA VAL A 92 -22.30 20.69 19.47
C VAL A 92 -23.65 20.14 19.86
N PRO A 93 -24.69 20.31 19.01
CA PRO A 93 -26.00 19.68 19.25
C PRO A 93 -25.86 18.13 19.22
N GLU A 94 -26.93 17.47 19.72
CA GLU A 94 -27.02 16.01 19.57
C GLU A 94 -27.31 15.65 18.12
N LEU A 95 -26.26 15.32 17.37
CA LEU A 95 -26.30 14.96 15.96
C LEU A 95 -25.72 13.57 15.71
N ALA A 96 -26.14 12.97 14.61
CA ALA A 96 -25.43 11.79 14.09
C ALA A 96 -23.95 12.10 13.79
N PRO A 97 -23.02 11.13 13.89
CA PRO A 97 -21.58 11.40 13.72
C PRO A 97 -21.21 12.03 12.38
N GLU A 98 -21.95 11.72 11.31
CA GLU A 98 -21.73 12.28 9.97
C GLU A 98 -22.17 13.74 9.90
N ASP A 99 -23.34 14.05 10.46
CA ASP A 99 -23.90 15.40 10.51
C ASP A 99 -23.07 16.31 11.43
N ALA A 100 -22.54 15.77 12.54
CA ALA A 100 -21.67 16.51 13.44
C ALA A 100 -20.38 16.97 12.73
N ASN A 101 -19.81 16.18 11.84
CA ASN A 101 -18.64 16.59 11.07
C ASN A 101 -18.96 17.72 10.08
N SER A 102 -20.09 17.63 9.39
CA SER A 102 -20.56 18.68 8.47
C SER A 102 -20.89 19.97 9.21
N PHE A 103 -21.54 19.87 10.37
CA PHE A 103 -21.80 20.99 11.25
C PHE A 103 -20.50 21.72 11.66
N LEU A 104 -19.52 20.97 12.14
CA LEU A 104 -18.24 21.55 12.55
C LEU A 104 -17.45 22.15 11.37
N GLN A 105 -17.64 21.66 10.16
CA GLN A 105 -17.04 22.28 8.98
C GLN A 105 -17.69 23.63 8.68
N ILE A 106 -19.03 23.73 8.73
CA ILE A 106 -19.77 25.00 8.56
C ILE A 106 -19.39 26.01 9.65
N GLU A 107 -19.25 25.56 10.88
CA GLU A 107 -18.82 26.44 11.97
C GLU A 107 -17.37 26.93 11.78
N ALA A 108 -16.47 26.10 11.23
CA ALA A 108 -15.12 26.54 10.87
C ALA A 108 -15.13 27.62 9.78
N GLU A 109 -16.00 27.49 8.77
CA GLU A 109 -16.16 28.48 7.71
C GLU A 109 -16.63 29.84 8.22
N LYS A 110 -17.45 29.86 9.27
CA LYS A 110 -17.97 31.08 9.89
C LYS A 110 -16.98 31.72 10.87
N GLY A 111 -16.19 30.92 11.57
CA GLY A 111 -15.46 31.39 12.74
C GLY A 111 -13.98 31.70 12.48
N PHE A 112 -13.37 31.12 11.46
CA PHE A 112 -12.00 31.45 11.11
C PHE A 112 -11.93 32.58 10.06
N PRO A 113 -10.92 33.45 10.15
CA PRO A 113 -10.76 34.58 9.23
C PRO A 113 -10.30 34.20 7.82
N CYS A 114 -10.01 32.93 7.58
CA CYS A 114 -9.55 32.41 6.30
C CYS A 114 -10.28 31.12 5.93
N ASP A 115 -10.25 30.77 4.64
CA ASP A 115 -10.88 29.57 4.11
C ASP A 115 -10.37 28.33 4.85
N PRO A 116 -11.24 27.46 5.42
CA PRO A 116 -10.83 26.21 6.08
C PRO A 116 -10.01 25.27 5.21
N SER A 117 -10.10 25.40 3.88
CA SER A 117 -9.25 24.64 2.95
C SER A 117 -7.77 24.99 3.08
N GLN A 118 -7.45 26.20 3.54
CA GLN A 118 -6.08 26.68 3.79
C GLN A 118 -5.60 26.39 5.20
N LEU A 119 -6.48 25.86 6.05
CA LEU A 119 -6.21 25.56 7.44
C LEU A 119 -6.04 24.07 7.70
N GLN A 120 -5.11 23.74 8.59
CA GLN A 120 -5.03 22.44 9.23
C GLN A 120 -5.70 22.53 10.58
N ILE A 121 -6.81 21.82 10.77
CA ILE A 121 -7.66 21.93 11.96
C ILE A 121 -7.50 20.67 12.81
N ALA A 122 -7.17 20.87 14.09
CA ALA A 122 -7.27 19.88 15.15
C ALA A 122 -8.51 20.19 16.01
N ARG A 123 -9.11 19.18 16.62
CA ARG A 123 -10.33 19.32 17.41
C ARG A 123 -10.11 18.79 18.82
N SER A 124 -10.48 19.62 19.81
CA SER A 124 -10.48 19.25 21.22
C SER A 124 -11.94 19.09 21.68
N PHE A 125 -12.29 17.89 22.15
CA PHE A 125 -13.61 17.56 22.61
C PHE A 125 -13.67 17.60 24.14
N HIS A 126 -14.69 18.20 24.70
CA HIS A 126 -14.96 18.19 26.13
C HIS A 126 -16.46 18.23 26.42
N ARG A 127 -16.82 17.84 27.61
CA ARG A 127 -18.23 17.81 28.07
C ARG A 127 -18.36 18.43 29.44
N SER A 128 -19.46 19.18 29.64
CA SER A 128 -19.86 19.73 30.91
C SER A 128 -21.37 19.71 31.03
N ALA A 129 -21.90 19.40 32.20
CA ALA A 129 -23.31 19.42 32.51
C ALA A 129 -24.22 18.72 31.45
N GLY A 130 -23.71 17.70 30.79
CA GLY A 130 -24.44 16.97 29.73
C GLY A 130 -24.29 17.56 28.32
N ALA A 131 -23.83 18.80 28.19
CA ALA A 131 -23.55 19.42 26.89
C ALA A 131 -22.20 18.98 26.32
N ALA A 132 -22.13 18.83 25.00
CA ALA A 132 -20.92 18.52 24.27
C ALA A 132 -20.36 19.77 23.61
N TYR A 133 -19.10 20.02 23.81
CA TYR A 133 -18.38 21.15 23.23
C TYR A 133 -17.20 20.69 22.40
N VAL A 134 -16.88 21.46 21.36
CA VAL A 134 -15.68 21.26 20.54
C VAL A 134 -14.96 22.60 20.38
N THR A 135 -13.68 22.60 20.68
CA THR A 135 -12.79 23.69 20.30
C THR A 135 -12.02 23.26 19.07
N GLN A 136 -12.22 23.97 17.97
CA GLN A 136 -11.45 23.83 16.75
C GLN A 136 -10.22 24.71 16.86
N LEU A 137 -9.06 24.11 16.69
CA LEU A 137 -7.76 24.79 16.71
C LEU A 137 -7.17 24.67 15.31
N ALA A 138 -6.81 25.80 14.72
CA ALA A 138 -6.44 25.87 13.32
C ALA A 138 -5.07 26.56 13.15
N VAL A 139 -4.27 25.99 12.26
CA VAL A 139 -2.96 26.55 11.83
C VAL A 139 -2.97 26.66 10.31
N ARG A 140 -2.36 27.68 9.76
CA ARG A 140 -2.25 27.87 8.32
C ARG A 140 -1.37 26.77 7.72
N LYS A 141 -1.84 26.18 6.62
CA LYS A 141 -1.10 25.11 5.92
C LYS A 141 0.24 25.57 5.37
N ASP A 142 0.28 26.81 4.84
CA ASP A 142 1.52 27.39 4.31
C ASP A 142 2.62 27.48 5.38
N GLN A 143 2.27 27.87 6.60
CA GLN A 143 3.22 27.89 7.73
C GLN A 143 3.72 26.49 8.08
N LEU A 144 2.82 25.50 8.11
CA LEU A 144 3.20 24.11 8.38
C LEU A 144 4.08 23.51 7.27
N GLU A 145 3.77 23.83 6.01
CA GLU A 145 4.53 23.38 4.84
C GLU A 145 5.93 23.99 4.82
N GLN A 146 6.04 25.29 5.11
CA GLN A 146 7.32 25.99 5.23
C GLN A 146 8.18 25.37 6.34
N LEU A 147 7.62 25.18 7.53
CA LEU A 147 8.33 24.55 8.65
C LEU A 147 8.71 23.10 8.33
N ALA A 148 7.80 22.32 7.74
CA ALA A 148 8.09 20.96 7.33
C ALA A 148 9.20 20.90 6.25
N GLY A 149 9.23 21.86 5.33
CA GLY A 149 10.28 22.03 4.33
C GLY A 149 11.65 22.26 4.96
N ALA A 150 11.73 23.21 5.90
CA ALA A 150 12.96 23.51 6.63
C ALA A 150 13.46 22.31 7.45
N LEU A 151 12.57 21.61 8.16
CA LEU A 151 12.94 20.42 8.92
C LEU A 151 13.36 19.25 8.03
N LYS A 152 12.74 19.08 6.88
CA LYS A 152 13.16 18.11 5.87
C LYS A 152 14.55 18.45 5.31
N ALA A 153 14.83 19.72 5.03
CA ALA A 153 16.15 20.18 4.59
C ALA A 153 17.22 19.97 5.67
N ALA A 154 16.85 20.08 6.96
CA ALA A 154 17.69 19.70 8.09
C ALA A 154 17.93 18.16 8.20
N GLY A 155 17.30 17.36 7.38
CA GLY A 155 17.36 15.89 7.42
C GLY A 155 16.51 15.27 8.52
N LEU A 156 15.55 16.02 9.07
CA LEU A 156 14.62 15.57 10.09
C LEU A 156 13.35 15.02 9.46
N LYS A 157 12.75 14.02 10.12
CA LYS A 157 11.46 13.46 9.79
C LYS A 157 10.44 13.85 10.85
N VAL A 158 9.56 14.76 10.51
CA VAL A 158 8.48 15.18 11.40
C VAL A 158 7.48 14.03 11.55
N VAL A 159 7.20 13.66 12.80
CA VAL A 159 6.20 12.64 13.16
C VAL A 159 4.95 13.24 13.79
N SER A 160 5.03 14.48 14.26
CA SER A 160 3.89 15.23 14.81
C SER A 160 4.15 16.74 14.81
N PHE A 161 3.09 17.49 14.54
CA PHE A 161 2.96 18.90 14.92
C PHE A 161 1.88 19.00 15.98
N SER A 162 2.19 19.55 17.14
CA SER A 162 1.25 19.67 18.25
C SER A 162 1.28 21.07 18.87
N LEU A 163 0.19 21.51 19.51
CA LEU A 163 0.19 22.72 20.29
C LEU A 163 1.20 22.59 21.46
N GLY A 164 2.24 23.40 21.44
CA GLY A 164 3.33 23.30 22.41
C GLY A 164 2.86 23.42 23.85
N LEU A 165 2.04 24.42 24.14
CA LEU A 165 1.53 24.67 25.49
C LEU A 165 0.73 23.47 26.05
N ALA A 166 0.00 22.74 25.22
CA ALA A 166 -0.76 21.56 25.62
C ALA A 166 0.13 20.34 26.00
N ALA A 167 1.42 20.38 25.69
CA ALA A 167 2.34 19.32 26.07
C ALA A 167 2.67 19.33 27.57
N LEU A 168 2.55 20.49 28.21
CA LEU A 168 2.84 20.63 29.63
C LEU A 168 1.79 19.88 30.47
N PRO A 169 2.20 19.06 31.45
CA PRO A 169 1.30 18.22 32.23
C PRO A 169 0.29 19.01 33.07
N GLU A 170 0.66 20.25 33.39
CA GLU A 170 -0.16 21.12 34.24
C GLU A 170 -1.19 21.94 33.46
N VAL A 171 -1.20 21.87 32.14
CA VAL A 171 -2.04 22.73 31.28
C VAL A 171 -3.42 22.12 31.03
N ILE A 172 -3.47 20.84 30.68
CA ILE A 172 -4.73 20.15 30.45
C ILE A 172 -5.28 19.62 31.77
N ALA A 173 -6.41 20.17 32.21
CA ALA A 173 -7.09 19.71 33.40
C ALA A 173 -7.68 18.30 33.20
N PRO A 174 -7.62 17.42 34.20
CA PRO A 174 -8.32 16.13 34.13
C PRO A 174 -9.83 16.33 34.08
N ALA A 175 -10.57 15.30 33.66
CA ALA A 175 -12.03 15.34 33.61
C ALA A 175 -12.63 15.73 34.96
N GLY A 176 -13.65 16.60 34.95
CA GLY A 176 -14.35 17.13 36.14
C GLY A 176 -13.59 18.24 36.87
N LYS A 177 -12.51 18.74 36.30
CA LYS A 177 -11.78 19.91 36.80
C LYS A 177 -11.51 20.89 35.66
N GLY A 178 -11.64 22.18 35.97
CA GLY A 178 -11.32 23.25 35.02
C GLY A 178 -10.09 24.06 35.52
N ARG A 179 -9.29 24.49 34.57
CA ARG A 179 -8.05 25.25 34.84
C ARG A 179 -7.86 26.34 33.78
N ILE A 180 -7.43 27.49 34.23
CA ILE A 180 -6.90 28.57 33.40
C ILE A 180 -5.38 28.54 33.52
N THR A 181 -4.68 28.48 32.40
CA THR A 181 -3.22 28.56 32.38
C THR A 181 -2.80 29.82 31.61
N VAL A 182 -1.93 30.59 32.22
CA VAL A 182 -1.29 31.75 31.58
C VAL A 182 0.21 31.46 31.51
N ALA A 183 0.70 31.31 30.30
CA ALA A 183 2.12 31.16 30.03
C ALA A 183 2.69 32.51 29.62
N VAL A 184 3.72 32.99 30.34
CA VAL A 184 4.34 34.28 30.06
C VAL A 184 5.77 34.10 29.63
N GLU A 185 6.07 34.66 28.47
CA GLU A 185 7.40 34.70 27.85
C GLU A 185 7.78 36.15 27.51
N PRO A 186 9.04 36.46 27.21
CA PRO A 186 9.47 37.84 26.88
C PRO A 186 8.73 38.51 25.73
N GLN A 187 8.12 37.75 24.80
CA GLN A 187 7.38 38.30 23.66
C GLN A 187 5.89 38.46 23.91
N GLY A 188 5.38 37.88 24.96
CA GLY A 188 3.96 37.96 25.24
C GLY A 188 3.44 36.85 26.16
N ALA A 189 2.14 36.80 26.33
CA ALA A 189 1.49 35.79 27.10
C ALA A 189 0.54 34.97 26.26
N ALA A 190 0.43 33.69 26.55
CA ALA A 190 -0.57 32.79 26.02
C ALA A 190 -1.52 32.33 27.10
N LEU A 191 -2.80 32.33 26.80
CA LEU A 191 -3.93 32.02 27.66
C LEU A 191 -4.58 30.74 27.17
N LEU A 192 -4.68 29.73 28.02
CA LEU A 192 -5.35 28.48 27.69
C LEU A 192 -6.33 28.12 28.81
N ILE A 193 -7.58 27.89 28.45
CA ILE A 193 -8.60 27.38 29.36
C ILE A 193 -8.87 25.92 29.01
N SER A 194 -8.73 25.03 30.00
CA SER A 194 -9.00 23.61 29.87
C SER A 194 -10.10 23.17 30.85
N VAL A 195 -11.08 22.44 30.33
CA VAL A 195 -12.22 21.90 31.09
C VAL A 195 -12.55 20.51 30.56
N GLY A 196 -12.92 19.61 31.44
CA GLY A 196 -13.42 18.29 31.03
C GLY A 196 -12.41 17.43 30.26
N GLY A 197 -11.13 17.67 30.42
CA GLY A 197 -10.07 16.96 29.72
C GLY A 197 -9.78 17.50 28.32
N GLY A 198 -10.39 18.62 27.93
CA GLY A 198 -10.16 19.28 26.64
C GLY A 198 -9.80 20.75 26.80
N ILE A 199 -9.51 21.41 25.67
CA ILE A 199 -9.24 22.85 25.58
C ILE A 199 -10.55 23.56 25.25
N ALA A 200 -10.97 24.50 26.08
CA ALA A 200 -12.15 25.32 25.85
C ALA A 200 -11.79 26.64 25.16
N ALA A 201 -10.66 27.26 25.46
CA ALA A 201 -10.19 28.46 24.80
C ALA A 201 -8.67 28.53 24.72
N LEU A 202 -8.16 29.15 23.65
CA LEU A 202 -6.75 29.52 23.47
C LEU A 202 -6.69 30.95 22.94
N ARG A 203 -5.89 31.79 23.58
CA ARG A 203 -5.62 33.16 23.14
C ARG A 203 -4.18 33.55 23.36
N THR A 204 -3.72 34.51 22.57
CA THR A 204 -2.40 35.12 22.74
C THR A 204 -2.55 36.61 22.99
N CYS A 205 -1.71 37.15 23.83
CA CYS A 205 -1.64 38.55 24.20
C CYS A 205 -0.26 39.09 23.81
N GLU A 206 -0.12 39.60 22.58
CA GLU A 206 1.17 40.05 22.02
C GLU A 206 1.72 41.28 22.74
N ALA A 207 0.90 42.22 23.19
CA ALA A 207 1.32 43.43 23.90
C ALA A 207 1.37 43.28 25.43
N SER A 208 1.62 42.04 25.90
CA SER A 208 1.57 41.77 27.35
C SER A 208 2.91 41.94 28.06
N VAL A 209 4.01 42.06 27.33
CA VAL A 209 5.34 42.29 27.87
C VAL A 209 5.97 43.49 27.15
N GLU A 210 6.47 44.44 27.91
CA GLU A 210 7.18 45.63 27.44
C GLU A 210 8.63 45.50 27.79
N SER A 211 9.53 45.96 26.93
CA SER A 211 10.96 46.01 27.19
C SER A 211 11.36 47.40 27.64
N GLU A 212 11.57 47.62 28.90
CA GLU A 212 12.04 48.89 29.46
C GLU A 212 13.50 48.75 29.91
N VAL A 213 14.40 49.58 29.33
CA VAL A 213 15.82 49.68 29.73
C VAL A 213 16.55 48.32 29.87
N GLY A 214 16.18 47.34 28.99
CA GLY A 214 16.79 45.99 29.01
C GLY A 214 16.14 45.00 29.96
N GLU A 215 15.13 45.38 30.73
CA GLU A 215 14.31 44.50 31.55
C GLU A 215 12.94 44.25 30.87
N HIS A 216 12.45 43.06 31.00
CA HIS A 216 11.09 42.72 30.55
C HIS A 216 10.11 42.92 31.70
N VAL A 217 9.09 43.74 31.45
CA VAL A 217 8.03 44.07 32.40
C VAL A 217 6.68 43.61 31.86
N VAL A 218 5.91 42.92 32.68
CA VAL A 218 4.55 42.46 32.29
C VAL A 218 3.56 43.61 32.37
N ASN A 219 2.89 43.88 31.26
CA ASN A 219 1.67 44.69 31.27
C ASN A 219 0.49 43.88 31.83
N GLY A 220 0.49 43.73 33.16
CA GLY A 220 -0.49 42.90 33.88
C GLY A 220 -1.96 43.37 33.63
N ASN A 221 -2.18 44.66 33.31
CA ASN A 221 -3.52 45.16 32.99
C ASN A 221 -4.00 44.66 31.62
N ALA A 222 -3.12 44.59 30.62
CA ALA A 222 -3.45 44.02 29.31
C ALA A 222 -3.80 42.51 29.44
N VAL A 223 -2.98 41.76 30.14
CA VAL A 223 -3.23 40.32 30.39
C VAL A 223 -4.53 40.13 31.17
N ALA A 224 -4.76 40.91 32.22
CA ALA A 224 -5.99 40.85 33.03
C ALA A 224 -7.24 41.15 32.19
N ARG A 225 -7.18 42.11 31.30
CA ARG A 225 -8.27 42.46 30.39
C ARG A 225 -8.58 41.29 29.44
N GLU A 226 -7.59 40.73 28.76
CA GLU A 226 -7.76 39.62 27.85
C GLU A 226 -8.24 38.34 28.57
N LEU A 227 -7.75 38.12 29.80
CA LEU A 227 -8.20 37.04 30.64
C LEU A 227 -9.69 37.17 30.99
N ARG A 228 -10.15 38.37 31.38
CA ARG A 228 -11.57 38.63 31.69
C ARG A 228 -12.44 38.41 30.45
N ILE A 229 -12.04 38.97 29.31
CA ILE A 229 -12.76 38.79 28.05
C ILE A 229 -12.87 37.31 27.70
N THR A 230 -11.78 36.58 27.78
CA THR A 230 -11.77 35.14 27.47
C THR A 230 -12.61 34.33 28.47
N PHE A 231 -12.55 34.67 29.76
CA PHE A 231 -13.32 34.03 30.82
C PHE A 231 -14.84 34.23 30.61
N GLU A 232 -15.27 35.46 30.24
CA GLU A 232 -16.68 35.75 29.96
C GLU A 232 -17.20 35.09 28.67
N GLN A 233 -16.36 34.82 27.72
CA GLN A 233 -16.71 34.12 26.49
C GLN A 233 -16.89 32.59 26.68
N VAL A 234 -16.35 32.04 27.77
CA VAL A 234 -16.57 30.64 28.11
C VAL A 234 -18.00 30.46 28.65
N PRO A 235 -18.80 29.49 28.18
CA PRO A 235 -20.13 29.19 28.68
C PRO A 235 -20.18 29.04 30.20
N ALA A 236 -21.29 29.47 30.81
CA ALA A 236 -21.42 29.52 32.26
C ALA A 236 -21.25 28.18 32.96
N ASP A 237 -21.69 27.09 32.36
CA ASP A 237 -21.53 25.72 32.84
C ASP A 237 -20.07 25.30 32.88
N LEU A 238 -19.28 25.66 31.87
CA LEU A 238 -17.83 25.42 31.82
C LEU A 238 -17.10 26.32 32.82
N ARG A 239 -17.53 27.59 32.98
CA ARG A 239 -16.94 28.52 33.96
C ARG A 239 -17.08 27.99 35.38
N ALA A 240 -18.21 27.39 35.72
CA ALA A 240 -18.44 26.82 37.05
C ALA A 240 -17.46 25.73 37.46
N GLU A 241 -16.88 25.04 36.49
CA GLU A 241 -15.85 24.02 36.69
C GLU A 241 -14.45 24.61 36.91
N LEU A 242 -14.21 25.88 36.52
CA LEU A 242 -12.90 26.56 36.67
C LEU A 242 -12.65 26.84 38.16
N LYS A 243 -11.55 26.27 38.69
CA LYS A 243 -11.19 26.42 40.10
C LYS A 243 -9.71 26.86 40.29
N GLN A 244 -8.95 26.86 39.24
CA GLN A 244 -7.51 27.07 39.33
C GLN A 244 -7.01 28.00 38.23
N LEU A 245 -6.18 28.97 38.59
CA LEU A 245 -5.37 29.80 37.72
C LEU A 245 -3.91 29.41 37.88
N THR A 246 -3.30 28.85 36.86
CA THR A 246 -1.89 28.45 36.87
C THR A 246 -1.08 29.43 36.06
N LEU A 247 -0.04 29.98 36.65
CA LEU A 247 0.92 30.87 35.97
C LEU A 247 2.21 30.09 35.71
N CYS A 248 2.69 30.08 34.46
CA CYS A 248 3.91 29.39 34.07
C CYS A 248 4.73 30.29 33.12
N GLY A 249 5.98 29.91 32.86
CA GLY A 249 6.90 30.66 32.02
C GLY A 249 8.04 31.29 32.79
N ASP A 250 8.46 32.47 32.35
CA ASP A 250 9.55 33.19 33.04
C ASP A 250 9.21 33.48 34.50
N ALA A 251 10.14 33.18 35.39
CA ALA A 251 9.92 33.25 36.84
C ALA A 251 9.65 34.67 37.35
N THR A 252 10.31 35.67 36.75
CA THR A 252 10.16 37.08 37.11
C THR A 252 8.85 37.63 36.62
N LEU A 253 8.55 37.40 35.34
CA LEU A 253 7.31 37.82 34.67
C LEU A 253 6.07 37.16 35.30
N SER A 254 6.14 35.85 35.58
CA SER A 254 5.06 35.12 36.27
C SER A 254 4.80 35.65 37.69
N ARG A 255 5.82 36.09 38.41
CA ARG A 255 5.67 36.72 39.72
C ARG A 255 4.97 38.06 39.64
N GLN A 256 5.42 38.94 38.71
CA GLN A 256 4.82 40.24 38.48
C GLN A 256 3.31 40.07 38.08
N LEU A 257 3.02 39.09 37.26
CA LEU A 257 1.64 38.81 36.82
C LEU A 257 0.80 38.25 37.97
N ALA A 258 1.35 37.40 38.83
CA ALA A 258 0.65 36.86 39.98
C ALA A 258 0.16 37.97 40.91
N GLU A 259 0.99 38.98 41.20
CA GLU A 259 0.61 40.12 42.02
C GLU A 259 -0.57 40.92 41.45
N LYS A 260 -0.64 41.04 40.13
CA LYS A 260 -1.73 41.75 39.45
C LYS A 260 -3.03 40.92 39.34
N LEU A 261 -2.94 39.62 39.19
CA LEU A 261 -4.09 38.75 38.98
C LEU A 261 -4.71 38.19 40.25
N THR A 262 -4.01 38.20 41.40
CA THR A 262 -4.46 37.58 42.66
C THR A 262 -5.82 38.15 43.13
N ALA A 263 -6.02 39.46 43.07
CA ALA A 263 -7.27 40.07 43.50
C ALA A 263 -8.47 39.67 42.62
N TRP A 264 -8.25 39.65 41.30
CA TRP A 264 -9.28 39.21 40.35
C TRP A 264 -9.57 37.72 40.51
N ALA A 265 -8.54 36.88 40.59
CA ALA A 265 -8.72 35.45 40.75
C ALA A 265 -9.48 35.08 42.03
N ALA A 266 -9.20 35.80 43.15
CA ALA A 266 -9.94 35.64 44.40
C ALA A 266 -11.42 36.02 44.28
N ALA A 267 -11.72 37.09 43.53
CA ALA A 267 -13.09 37.51 43.28
C ALA A 267 -13.90 36.46 42.44
N GLU A 268 -13.24 35.77 41.55
CA GLU A 268 -13.83 34.69 40.73
C GLU A 268 -13.73 33.30 41.38
N GLY A 269 -13.24 33.21 42.63
CA GLY A 269 -13.08 31.95 43.37
C GLY A 269 -12.03 31.02 42.80
N LEU A 270 -11.02 31.54 42.11
CA LEU A 270 -9.93 30.80 41.52
C LEU A 270 -8.71 30.74 42.43
N ALA A 271 -8.19 29.55 42.69
CA ALA A 271 -6.92 29.39 43.41
C ALA A 271 -5.75 29.68 42.44
N VAL A 272 -4.90 30.66 42.81
CA VAL A 272 -3.70 30.97 42.04
C VAL A 272 -2.59 30.02 42.38
N THR A 273 -2.09 29.30 41.39
CA THR A 273 -0.94 28.42 41.55
C THR A 273 0.16 28.81 40.58
N ARG A 274 1.41 28.57 40.95
CA ARG A 274 2.53 28.69 40.01
C ARG A 274 2.86 27.30 39.51
N GLY A 275 2.94 27.16 38.21
CA GLY A 275 3.45 25.94 37.55
C GLY A 275 4.92 25.73 37.91
N ALA A 276 5.48 24.63 37.45
CA ALA A 276 6.89 24.35 37.69
C ALA A 276 7.76 25.52 37.25
N VAL A 277 8.30 26.24 38.26
CA VAL A 277 9.24 27.35 38.04
C VAL A 277 10.59 26.73 37.75
N SER A 278 11.00 26.76 36.50
CA SER A 278 12.34 26.34 36.08
C SER A 278 13.18 27.58 35.76
N SER A 279 14.46 27.47 35.95
CA SER A 279 15.42 28.46 35.44
C SER A 279 15.56 28.44 33.91
N GLN A 280 14.95 27.46 33.27
CA GLN A 280 14.96 27.30 31.80
C GLN A 280 13.69 27.89 31.18
N PRO A 281 13.77 28.45 29.96
CA PRO A 281 12.61 28.93 29.22
C PRO A 281 11.54 27.85 29.11
N ILE A 282 10.25 28.24 29.10
CA ILE A 282 9.12 27.33 29.00
C ILE A 282 9.15 26.53 27.68
N SER A 283 9.66 27.13 26.62
CA SER A 283 9.85 26.49 25.32
C SER A 283 10.78 25.26 25.38
N TYR A 284 11.75 25.26 26.31
CA TYR A 284 12.57 24.08 26.56
C TYR A 284 11.77 22.97 27.24
N GLN A 285 11.01 23.30 28.29
CA GLN A 285 10.12 22.33 28.97
C GLN A 285 9.07 21.76 27.99
N ILE A 286 8.52 22.60 27.12
CA ILE A 286 7.58 22.18 26.07
C ILE A 286 8.23 21.13 25.14
N ALA A 287 9.45 21.39 24.64
CA ALA A 287 10.16 20.47 23.77
C ALA A 287 10.43 19.12 24.48
N GLU A 288 10.86 19.18 25.73
CA GLU A 288 11.12 18.00 26.57
C GLU A 288 9.84 17.17 26.81
N GLN A 289 8.79 17.82 27.31
CA GLN A 289 7.54 17.15 27.66
C GLN A 289 6.82 16.58 26.42
N LEU A 290 6.85 17.29 25.30
CA LEU A 290 6.29 16.78 24.06
C LEU A 290 7.00 15.51 23.60
N ALA A 291 8.34 15.50 23.64
CA ALA A 291 9.14 14.33 23.30
C ALA A 291 8.88 13.18 24.28
N ALA A 292 8.85 13.46 25.59
CA ALA A 292 8.59 12.46 26.64
C ALA A 292 7.23 11.78 26.48
N ARG A 293 6.18 12.54 26.20
CA ARG A 293 4.82 11.99 25.92
C ARG A 293 4.80 11.10 24.68
N TRP A 294 5.51 11.47 23.64
CA TRP A 294 5.61 10.67 22.42
C TRP A 294 6.32 9.33 22.67
N VAL A 295 7.43 9.34 23.39
CA VAL A 295 8.19 8.13 23.75
C VAL A 295 7.38 7.26 24.72
N ALA A 296 6.57 7.87 25.59
CA ALA A 296 5.62 7.17 26.47
C ALA A 296 4.44 6.56 25.72
N SER A 297 4.29 6.84 24.43
CA SER A 297 3.15 6.40 23.59
C SER A 297 1.80 7.02 23.98
N GLU A 298 1.81 8.12 24.72
CA GLU A 298 0.60 8.86 25.07
C GLU A 298 0.06 9.64 23.86
N GLY A 299 0.96 10.00 22.93
CA GLY A 299 0.66 10.80 21.74
C GLY A 299 0.22 12.23 22.07
N PRO A 300 0.13 13.13 21.09
CA PRO A 300 -0.39 14.47 21.30
C PRO A 300 -1.91 14.45 21.45
N ASP A 301 -2.44 15.31 22.30
CA ASP A 301 -3.87 15.53 22.40
C ASP A 301 -4.42 16.20 21.13
N LEU A 302 -3.61 17.06 20.52
CA LEU A 302 -3.88 17.81 19.30
C LEU A 302 -2.82 17.50 18.26
N GLU A 303 -3.23 17.07 17.08
CA GLU A 303 -2.35 16.72 15.98
C GLU A 303 -2.67 17.59 14.77
N PHE A 304 -1.71 18.37 14.31
CA PHE A 304 -1.81 19.20 13.11
C PHE A 304 -1.07 18.60 11.91
N LEU A 305 -0.40 17.47 12.06
CA LEU A 305 0.15 16.78 10.90
C LEU A 305 -1.00 16.20 10.07
N PRO A 306 -1.07 16.50 8.76
CA PRO A 306 -2.08 15.90 7.90
C PRO A 306 -2.05 14.37 8.04
N PRO A 307 -3.21 13.71 8.15
CA PRO A 307 -3.24 12.26 8.21
C PRO A 307 -2.56 11.72 6.96
N HIS A 308 -1.48 10.97 7.13
CA HIS A 308 -0.85 10.30 6.00
C HIS A 308 -1.89 9.37 5.36
N PRO A 309 -2.30 9.61 4.12
CA PRO A 309 -3.20 8.71 3.45
C PRO A 309 -2.53 7.33 3.41
N GLY A 310 -3.23 6.31 3.92
CA GLY A 310 -2.73 4.95 3.89
C GLY A 310 -2.29 4.60 2.46
N ARG A 311 -1.30 3.72 2.29
CA ARG A 311 -0.80 3.32 0.97
C ARG A 311 -1.94 2.95 0.01
N TRP A 312 -2.99 2.32 0.52
CA TRP A 312 -4.22 1.99 -0.21
C TRP A 312 -5.04 3.23 -0.59
N ALA A 313 -5.13 4.24 0.28
CA ALA A 313 -5.84 5.49 -0.03
C ALA A 313 -5.07 6.32 -1.09
N MET A 314 -3.73 6.33 -1.06
CA MET A 314 -2.91 6.93 -2.12
C MET A 314 -3.06 6.21 -3.46
N LEU A 315 -3.13 4.88 -3.44
CA LEU A 315 -3.40 4.09 -4.64
C LEU A 315 -4.81 4.41 -5.16
N LEU A 316 -5.82 4.39 -4.31
CA LEU A 316 -7.21 4.72 -4.69
C LEU A 316 -7.35 6.16 -5.18
N ALA A 317 -6.69 7.14 -4.54
CA ALA A 317 -6.70 8.53 -5.01
C ALA A 317 -5.99 8.70 -6.37
N ARG A 318 -4.94 7.94 -6.62
CA ARG A 318 -4.25 7.88 -7.91
C ARG A 318 -5.10 7.21 -9.00
N TYR A 319 -5.99 6.28 -8.60
CA TYR A 319 -6.92 5.56 -9.47
C TYR A 319 -8.26 6.30 -9.69
N ASN A 320 -8.50 7.42 -9.00
CA ASN A 320 -9.78 8.14 -9.07
C ASN A 320 -9.90 9.05 -10.31
N SER A 321 -8.99 8.97 -11.28
CA SER A 321 -9.24 9.56 -12.59
C SER A 321 -10.31 8.73 -13.31
N LYS A 322 -11.36 9.36 -13.81
CA LYS A 322 -12.49 8.68 -14.53
C LYS A 322 -11.99 7.69 -15.59
N ARG A 323 -10.85 7.95 -16.22
CA ARG A 323 -10.23 7.06 -17.24
C ARG A 323 -9.65 5.77 -16.64
N LEU A 324 -9.16 5.79 -15.42
CA LEU A 324 -8.62 4.61 -14.74
C LEU A 324 -9.71 3.77 -14.07
N ALA A 325 -10.80 4.39 -13.64
CA ALA A 325 -11.98 3.67 -13.18
C ALA A 325 -12.60 2.85 -14.34
N THR A 326 -12.74 3.43 -15.55
CA THR A 326 -13.22 2.71 -16.72
C THR A 326 -12.26 1.59 -17.15
N ALA A 327 -10.95 1.80 -17.09
CA ALA A 327 -9.95 0.75 -17.34
C ALA A 327 -10.03 -0.37 -16.29
N GLY A 328 -10.22 -0.03 -15.02
CA GLY A 328 -10.42 -1.01 -13.93
C GLY A 328 -11.68 -1.85 -14.12
N PHE A 329 -12.79 -1.24 -14.51
CA PHE A 329 -14.03 -1.96 -14.87
C PHE A 329 -13.85 -2.85 -16.12
N ALA A 330 -13.09 -2.39 -17.13
CA ALA A 330 -12.80 -3.20 -18.31
C ALA A 330 -11.94 -4.43 -17.98
N VAL A 331 -10.93 -4.28 -17.13
CA VAL A 331 -10.08 -5.40 -16.67
C VAL A 331 -10.87 -6.35 -15.78
N ALA A 332 -11.71 -5.84 -14.86
CA ALA A 332 -12.58 -6.68 -14.05
C ALA A 332 -13.61 -7.44 -14.91
N GLY A 333 -14.20 -6.78 -15.90
CA GLY A 333 -15.10 -7.40 -16.88
C GLY A 333 -14.40 -8.49 -17.68
N ALA A 334 -13.19 -8.24 -18.18
CA ALA A 334 -12.38 -9.24 -18.89
C ALA A 334 -12.01 -10.43 -17.99
N ALA A 335 -11.68 -10.20 -16.73
CA ALA A 335 -11.40 -11.26 -15.75
C ALA A 335 -12.63 -12.12 -15.46
N VAL A 336 -13.82 -11.51 -15.33
CA VAL A 336 -15.09 -12.24 -15.14
C VAL A 336 -15.43 -13.06 -16.39
N LEU A 337 -15.23 -12.52 -17.60
CA LEU A 337 -15.41 -13.26 -18.84
C LEU A 337 -14.43 -14.44 -18.96
N ALA A 338 -13.16 -14.24 -18.63
CA ALA A 338 -12.17 -15.32 -18.63
C ALA A 338 -12.53 -16.43 -17.62
N LEU A 339 -12.96 -16.05 -16.40
CA LEU A 339 -13.44 -17.01 -15.41
C LEU A 339 -14.72 -17.74 -15.89
N GLY A 340 -15.63 -17.04 -16.54
CA GLY A 340 -16.83 -17.63 -17.15
C GLY A 340 -16.49 -18.66 -18.22
N VAL A 341 -15.54 -18.34 -19.11
CA VAL A 341 -15.06 -19.27 -20.16
C VAL A 341 -14.38 -20.48 -19.51
N PHE A 342 -13.57 -20.26 -18.48
CA PHE A 342 -12.91 -21.35 -17.76
C PHE A 342 -13.91 -22.27 -17.04
N ALA A 343 -14.92 -21.69 -16.38
CA ALA A 343 -16.00 -22.43 -15.75
C ALA A 343 -16.84 -23.23 -16.77
N TRP A 344 -17.14 -22.60 -17.92
CA TRP A 344 -17.80 -23.29 -19.02
C TRP A 344 -16.96 -24.45 -19.57
N GLN A 345 -15.67 -24.26 -19.72
CA GLN A 345 -14.77 -25.30 -20.21
C GLN A 345 -14.67 -26.47 -19.23
N GLU A 346 -14.64 -26.18 -17.93
CA GLU A 346 -14.60 -27.23 -16.90
C GLU A 346 -15.94 -27.97 -16.81
N PHE A 347 -17.05 -27.25 -16.93
CA PHE A 347 -18.39 -27.86 -17.00
C PHE A 347 -18.54 -28.76 -18.24
N SER A 348 -18.09 -28.29 -19.42
CA SER A 348 -18.09 -29.10 -20.64
C SER A 348 -17.21 -30.37 -20.52
N ARG A 349 -16.06 -30.22 -19.87
CA ARG A 349 -15.18 -31.39 -19.57
C ARG A 349 -15.85 -32.37 -18.63
N TRP A 350 -16.57 -31.88 -17.63
CA TRP A 350 -17.27 -32.74 -16.68
C TRP A 350 -18.44 -33.47 -17.36
N SER A 351 -19.22 -32.81 -18.20
CA SER A 351 -20.29 -33.46 -18.95
C SER A 351 -19.77 -34.52 -19.94
N LEU A 352 -18.67 -34.21 -20.65
CA LEU A 352 -18.03 -35.15 -21.56
C LEU A 352 -17.41 -36.35 -20.81
N ARG A 353 -16.89 -36.14 -19.61
CA ARG A 353 -16.41 -37.26 -18.76
C ARG A 353 -17.55 -38.15 -18.31
N SER A 354 -18.70 -37.60 -17.95
CA SER A 354 -19.86 -38.41 -17.56
C SER A 354 -20.40 -39.22 -18.72
N GLU A 355 -20.42 -38.67 -19.93
CA GLU A 355 -20.79 -39.41 -21.15
C GLU A 355 -19.75 -40.52 -21.48
N TRP A 356 -18.46 -40.19 -21.33
CA TRP A 356 -17.39 -41.15 -21.51
C TRP A 356 -17.45 -42.30 -20.51
N GLU A 357 -17.73 -42.02 -19.23
CA GLU A 357 -17.91 -43.07 -18.21
C GLU A 357 -19.14 -43.94 -18.50
N ALA A 358 -20.22 -43.35 -19.00
CA ALA A 358 -21.40 -44.11 -19.42
C ALA A 358 -21.10 -45.08 -20.61
N MET A 359 -20.27 -44.60 -21.55
CA MET A 359 -19.85 -45.44 -22.69
C MET A 359 -18.71 -46.44 -22.36
N ALA A 360 -18.07 -46.30 -21.21
CA ALA A 360 -16.92 -47.13 -20.84
C ALA A 360 -17.26 -48.62 -20.73
N VAL A 361 -18.53 -48.94 -20.44
CA VAL A 361 -19.03 -50.32 -20.40
C VAL A 361 -19.10 -50.93 -21.83
N ASP A 362 -19.59 -50.14 -22.78
CA ASP A 362 -19.72 -50.57 -24.17
C ASP A 362 -18.33 -50.69 -24.84
N VAL A 363 -17.41 -49.73 -24.52
CA VAL A 363 -16.03 -49.78 -25.01
C VAL A 363 -15.31 -51.04 -24.48
N LYS A 364 -15.47 -51.41 -23.22
CA LYS A 364 -14.90 -52.65 -22.67
C LYS A 364 -15.48 -53.91 -23.35
N ALA A 365 -16.77 -53.89 -23.68
CA ALA A 365 -17.37 -54.97 -24.41
C ALA A 365 -16.80 -55.07 -25.85
N LEU A 366 -16.54 -53.93 -26.48
CA LEU A 366 -15.90 -53.88 -27.80
C LEU A 366 -14.43 -54.32 -27.78
N ASP A 367 -13.68 -53.99 -26.73
CA ASP A 367 -12.29 -54.43 -26.56
C ASP A 367 -12.24 -55.97 -26.44
N VAL A 368 -13.16 -56.58 -25.71
CA VAL A 368 -13.24 -58.05 -25.61
C VAL A 368 -13.53 -58.69 -26.99
N VAL A 369 -14.37 -58.04 -27.79
CA VAL A 369 -14.65 -58.53 -29.15
C VAL A 369 -13.44 -58.32 -30.06
N GLN A 370 -12.73 -57.20 -29.98
CA GLN A 370 -11.49 -56.94 -30.72
C GLN A 370 -10.39 -57.93 -30.37
N ASP A 371 -10.20 -58.23 -29.09
CA ASP A 371 -9.20 -59.20 -28.65
C ASP A 371 -9.54 -60.60 -29.17
N ARG A 372 -10.82 -60.98 -29.22
CA ARG A 372 -11.27 -62.22 -29.88
C ARG A 372 -10.99 -62.21 -31.37
N ILE A 373 -11.26 -61.11 -32.07
CA ILE A 373 -10.92 -60.97 -33.48
C ILE A 373 -9.42 -61.07 -33.70
N ARG A 374 -8.57 -60.49 -32.82
CA ARG A 374 -7.13 -60.63 -32.90
C ARG A 374 -6.64 -62.05 -32.68
N GLU A 375 -7.27 -62.80 -31.75
CA GLU A 375 -6.96 -64.20 -31.47
C GLU A 375 -7.25 -65.10 -32.67
N PHE A 376 -8.32 -64.85 -33.43
CA PHE A 376 -8.70 -65.63 -34.59
C PHE A 376 -8.15 -65.08 -35.92
N ARG A 377 -7.53 -63.91 -35.94
CA ARG A 377 -6.93 -63.28 -37.13
C ARG A 377 -5.84 -64.16 -37.80
N PRO A 378 -5.00 -64.92 -37.10
CA PRO A 378 -4.03 -65.83 -37.73
C PRO A 378 -4.67 -66.94 -38.51
N TRP A 379 -5.96 -67.26 -38.31
CA TRP A 379 -6.67 -68.33 -39.02
C TRP A 379 -7.25 -67.86 -40.36
N TYR A 380 -7.36 -66.53 -40.59
CA TYR A 380 -7.72 -65.91 -41.85
C TYR A 380 -6.43 -65.35 -42.52
N ASP A 381 -5.57 -66.29 -42.87
CA ASP A 381 -4.24 -65.98 -43.35
C ASP A 381 -4.28 -65.35 -44.77
N GLU A 382 -3.43 -64.35 -44.95
CA GLU A 382 -3.10 -63.71 -46.25
C GLU A 382 -2.25 -64.66 -47.15
N SER A 383 -1.88 -65.84 -46.68
CA SER A 383 -1.09 -66.82 -47.43
C SER A 383 -1.79 -67.29 -48.71
N TYR A 384 -3.11 -67.28 -48.78
CA TYR A 384 -3.86 -67.55 -50.02
C TYR A 384 -3.52 -66.53 -51.12
N ARG A 385 -3.27 -65.31 -50.82
CA ARG A 385 -2.88 -64.30 -51.80
C ARG A 385 -1.47 -64.55 -52.32
N ASN A 386 -0.54 -64.90 -51.49
CA ASN A 386 0.84 -65.18 -51.84
C ASN A 386 0.94 -66.43 -52.74
N LEU A 387 0.13 -67.44 -52.46
CA LEU A 387 0.04 -68.64 -53.32
C LEU A 387 -0.55 -68.30 -54.70
N THR A 388 -1.57 -67.50 -54.77
CA THR A 388 -2.15 -67.04 -56.03
C THR A 388 -1.15 -66.24 -56.86
N ILE A 389 -0.35 -65.39 -56.25
CA ILE A 389 0.71 -64.65 -56.95
C ILE A 389 1.78 -65.61 -57.50
N LEU A 390 2.19 -66.58 -56.65
CA LEU A 390 3.17 -67.57 -57.07
C LEU A 390 2.67 -68.42 -58.26
N THR A 391 1.40 -68.87 -58.20
CA THR A 391 0.80 -69.65 -59.27
C THR A 391 0.79 -68.83 -60.57
N ARG A 392 0.31 -67.63 -60.54
CA ARG A 392 0.26 -66.75 -61.76
C ARG A 392 1.64 -66.40 -62.31
N VAL A 393 2.61 -66.21 -61.44
CA VAL A 393 4.01 -65.99 -61.84
C VAL A 393 4.59 -67.25 -62.45
N THR A 394 4.33 -68.44 -61.90
CA THR A 394 4.87 -69.71 -62.45
C THR A 394 4.29 -70.02 -63.82
N GLU A 395 3.03 -69.69 -64.05
CA GLU A 395 2.40 -69.86 -65.41
C GLU A 395 3.10 -69.05 -66.47
N CYS A 396 3.82 -67.95 -66.13
CA CYS A 396 4.55 -67.12 -67.09
C CYS A 396 5.97 -67.65 -67.43
N PHE A 397 6.45 -68.64 -66.73
CA PHE A 397 7.75 -69.25 -66.99
C PHE A 397 7.60 -70.43 -67.96
N PRO A 398 8.52 -70.60 -68.94
CA PRO A 398 8.42 -71.66 -69.93
C PRO A 398 8.77 -73.02 -69.27
N ASP A 399 7.98 -74.04 -69.56
CA ASP A 399 8.08 -75.42 -69.05
C ASP A 399 9.38 -76.14 -69.40
N ASN A 400 10.05 -75.67 -70.43
CA ASN A 400 11.30 -76.28 -70.92
C ASN A 400 12.55 -75.92 -70.08
N GLY A 401 12.39 -75.23 -68.93
CA GLY A 401 13.48 -74.89 -68.01
C GLY A 401 14.54 -73.91 -68.60
N SER A 402 14.21 -73.19 -69.67
CA SER A 402 15.11 -72.21 -70.29
C SER A 402 15.27 -70.96 -69.44
N VAL A 403 14.28 -70.65 -68.59
CA VAL A 403 14.29 -69.58 -67.56
C VAL A 403 13.87 -70.17 -66.26
N THR A 404 14.71 -70.04 -65.22
CA THR A 404 14.41 -70.58 -63.89
C THR A 404 14.52 -69.45 -62.84
N ALA A 405 13.46 -69.33 -62.00
CA ALA A 405 13.51 -68.42 -60.86
C ALA A 405 14.26 -69.13 -59.74
N ARG A 406 15.14 -68.40 -59.06
CA ARG A 406 15.93 -68.84 -57.90
C ARG A 406 15.33 -68.39 -56.61
N SER A 407 14.85 -67.14 -56.55
CA SER A 407 14.12 -66.60 -55.41
C SER A 407 12.98 -65.72 -55.86
N VAL A 408 11.88 -65.77 -55.15
CA VAL A 408 10.73 -64.90 -55.27
C VAL A 408 10.46 -64.28 -53.91
N GLU A 409 10.59 -63.01 -53.80
CA GLU A 409 10.37 -62.27 -52.57
C GLU A 409 9.12 -61.36 -52.76
N ILE A 410 8.16 -61.45 -51.87
CA ILE A 410 6.93 -60.71 -51.89
C ILE A 410 6.92 -59.74 -50.68
N HIS A 411 6.97 -58.49 -50.96
CA HIS A 411 6.99 -57.41 -49.93
C HIS A 411 5.74 -56.52 -50.03
N GLY A 412 5.19 -56.12 -48.87
CA GLY A 412 4.10 -55.13 -48.71
C GLY A 412 2.76 -55.76 -48.40
N THR A 413 1.98 -55.02 -47.55
CA THR A 413 0.66 -55.45 -47.07
C THR A 413 -0.49 -54.93 -47.93
N THR A 414 -0.36 -53.73 -48.46
CA THR A 414 -1.46 -53.06 -49.25
C THR A 414 -1.18 -53.09 -50.73
N THR A 415 0.05 -52.92 -51.17
CA THR A 415 0.49 -53.08 -52.56
C THR A 415 1.68 -54.00 -52.53
N GLN A 416 1.47 -55.23 -53.03
CA GLN A 416 2.52 -56.20 -52.98
C GLN A 416 3.53 -55.96 -54.11
N THR A 417 4.76 -55.82 -53.73
CA THR A 417 5.88 -55.70 -54.68
C THR A 417 6.58 -57.05 -54.71
N VAL A 418 6.65 -57.65 -55.86
CA VAL A 418 7.25 -58.97 -56.09
C VAL A 418 8.61 -58.76 -56.75
N SER A 419 9.65 -59.26 -56.15
CA SER A 419 10.99 -59.32 -56.69
C SER A 419 11.36 -60.77 -57.05
N ILE A 420 11.73 -60.98 -58.29
CA ILE A 420 12.12 -62.30 -58.75
C ILE A 420 13.58 -62.26 -59.27
N SER A 421 14.40 -63.15 -58.74
CA SER A 421 15.74 -63.33 -59.27
C SER A 421 15.88 -64.74 -59.83
N GLY A 422 16.63 -64.88 -60.93
CA GLY A 422 16.81 -66.19 -61.61
C GLY A 422 17.89 -66.22 -62.65
N THR A 423 17.92 -67.31 -63.38
CA THR A 423 18.87 -67.54 -64.47
C THR A 423 18.12 -67.94 -65.77
N ALA A 424 18.59 -67.42 -66.94
CA ALA A 424 18.08 -67.74 -68.23
C ALA A 424 19.20 -68.28 -69.12
N ARG A 425 18.88 -69.33 -69.92
CA ARG A 425 19.86 -69.97 -70.81
C ARG A 425 20.17 -69.09 -72.03
N ASP A 426 19.20 -68.31 -72.46
CA ASP A 426 19.33 -67.41 -73.60
C ASP A 426 18.50 -66.11 -73.38
N ASN A 427 18.91 -65.05 -74.06
CA ASN A 427 18.26 -63.74 -73.94
C ASN A 427 16.86 -63.71 -74.59
N ALA A 428 16.60 -64.57 -75.60
CA ALA A 428 15.31 -64.62 -76.31
C ALA A 428 14.24 -65.21 -75.40
N SER A 429 14.56 -66.27 -74.63
CA SER A 429 13.65 -66.90 -73.66
C SER A 429 13.36 -65.94 -72.50
N LEU A 430 14.37 -65.16 -72.03
CA LEU A 430 14.20 -64.17 -70.98
C LEU A 430 13.21 -63.08 -71.45
N LEU A 431 13.37 -62.54 -72.64
CA LEU A 431 12.51 -61.50 -73.19
C LEU A 431 11.07 -62.01 -73.39
N ARG A 432 10.85 -63.28 -73.81
CA ARG A 432 9.52 -63.88 -73.90
C ARG A 432 8.83 -64.01 -72.55
N THR A 433 9.61 -64.38 -71.49
CA THR A 433 9.07 -64.45 -70.13
C THR A 433 8.67 -63.06 -69.62
N LEU A 434 9.48 -62.05 -69.90
CA LEU A 434 9.15 -60.67 -69.59
C LEU A 434 7.90 -60.15 -70.33
N ASP A 435 7.71 -60.50 -71.61
CA ASP A 435 6.55 -60.14 -72.38
C ASP A 435 5.31 -60.90 -71.86
N GLN A 436 5.45 -62.13 -71.40
CA GLN A 436 4.32 -62.87 -70.80
C GLN A 436 3.95 -62.25 -69.43
N LEU A 437 4.90 -61.87 -68.58
CA LEU A 437 4.64 -61.19 -67.37
C LEU A 437 3.95 -59.85 -67.57
N ARG A 438 4.29 -59.10 -68.62
CA ARG A 438 3.63 -57.83 -69.01
C ARG A 438 2.20 -58.00 -69.55
N LYS A 439 1.84 -59.14 -70.05
CA LYS A 439 0.48 -59.43 -70.54
C LYS A 439 -0.48 -59.81 -69.43
N VAL A 440 -0.03 -60.14 -68.26
CA VAL A 440 -0.86 -60.48 -67.10
C VAL A 440 -1.50 -59.20 -66.54
N LYS A 441 -2.81 -59.10 -66.47
CA LYS A 441 -3.55 -57.89 -66.07
C LYS A 441 -3.32 -57.48 -64.66
N GLU A 442 -2.94 -58.43 -63.81
CA GLU A 442 -2.66 -58.22 -62.36
C GLU A 442 -1.26 -57.66 -62.08
N ILE A 443 -0.38 -57.73 -63.08
CA ILE A 443 1.05 -57.29 -62.98
C ILE A 443 1.21 -55.91 -63.55
N GLN A 444 1.68 -54.97 -62.76
CA GLN A 444 1.94 -53.60 -63.22
C GLN A 444 3.38 -53.20 -62.94
N ALA A 445 3.88 -52.27 -63.75
CA ALA A 445 5.22 -51.65 -63.58
C ALA A 445 6.38 -52.66 -63.48
N VAL A 446 6.42 -53.60 -64.43
CA VAL A 446 7.55 -54.55 -64.54
C VAL A 446 8.83 -53.76 -64.84
N LYS A 447 9.77 -53.75 -63.93
CA LYS A 447 11.10 -53.16 -64.04
C LYS A 447 12.16 -54.24 -64.02
N VAL A 448 13.08 -54.17 -64.92
CA VAL A 448 14.27 -55.01 -64.93
C VAL A 448 15.35 -54.28 -64.17
N GLU A 449 15.77 -54.81 -63.06
CA GLU A 449 16.78 -54.18 -62.24
C GLU A 449 18.20 -54.57 -62.67
N GLN A 450 18.38 -55.80 -63.04
CA GLN A 450 19.73 -56.27 -63.40
C GLN A 450 19.69 -57.45 -64.37
N ILE A 451 20.53 -57.44 -65.40
CA ILE A 451 20.86 -58.59 -66.23
C ILE A 451 22.38 -58.67 -66.32
N ARG A 452 22.98 -59.78 -65.89
CA ARG A 452 24.42 -60.00 -65.89
C ARG A 452 24.77 -61.34 -66.55
N GLY A 453 25.86 -61.37 -67.34
CA GLY A 453 26.40 -62.56 -67.95
C GLY A 453 25.99 -62.80 -69.43
N LYS A 454 26.82 -63.50 -70.21
CA LYS A 454 26.58 -63.77 -71.62
C LYS A 454 25.73 -65.09 -71.85
N VAL A 455 25.92 -66.11 -71.09
CA VAL A 455 25.15 -67.39 -71.06
C VAL A 455 25.71 -68.24 -69.91
N PRO A 456 24.91 -68.65 -68.88
CA PRO A 456 23.52 -68.24 -68.59
C PRO A 456 23.45 -66.83 -68.02
N ALA A 457 22.47 -66.02 -68.45
CA ALA A 457 22.24 -64.68 -67.96
C ALA A 457 21.49 -64.75 -66.62
N GLN A 458 21.99 -63.99 -65.60
CA GLN A 458 21.30 -63.78 -64.36
C GLN A 458 20.40 -62.57 -64.46
N PHE A 459 19.20 -62.63 -63.94
CA PHE A 459 18.22 -61.53 -64.01
C PHE A 459 17.58 -61.27 -62.63
N THR A 460 17.18 -60.07 -62.46
CA THR A 460 16.30 -59.63 -61.38
C THR A 460 15.25 -58.68 -61.93
N PHE A 461 14.00 -59.00 -61.74
CA PHE A 461 12.89 -58.11 -62.07
C PHE A 461 12.04 -57.87 -60.87
N THR A 462 11.47 -56.64 -60.82
CA THR A 462 10.56 -56.22 -59.78
C THR A 462 9.29 -55.70 -60.43
N PHE A 463 8.13 -56.12 -59.93
CA PHE A 463 6.84 -55.64 -60.38
C PHE A 463 5.88 -55.46 -59.22
N ARG A 464 4.79 -54.73 -59.46
CA ARG A 464 3.74 -54.53 -58.48
C ARG A 464 2.54 -55.38 -58.84
N TRP A 465 2.04 -56.12 -57.84
CA TRP A 465 0.83 -56.89 -57.97
C TRP A 465 -0.39 -56.08 -57.62
N LYS A 466 -1.34 -55.93 -58.54
CA LYS A 466 -2.65 -55.28 -58.36
C LYS A 466 -3.75 -56.34 -58.42
N GLY A 467 -3.82 -57.20 -57.43
CA GLY A 467 -4.93 -58.15 -57.24
C GLY A 467 -6.19 -57.42 -56.83
N ASN A 468 -7.29 -57.75 -57.47
CA ASN A 468 -8.61 -57.21 -57.05
C ASN A 468 -8.96 -57.87 -55.69
N PRO A 469 -9.36 -57.12 -54.67
CA PRO A 469 -9.79 -57.72 -53.40
C PRO A 469 -11.22 -58.25 -53.52
N GLY A 470 -11.47 -59.28 -54.32
CA GLY A 470 -12.84 -59.76 -54.49
C GLY A 470 -13.08 -60.66 -55.71
N SER A 471 -12.32 -61.75 -55.84
CA SER A 471 -12.74 -62.91 -56.63
C SER A 471 -12.21 -64.20 -56.03
#